data_43628be54cec864c375b11ad9ef6747d
#
_entry.id   43628be54cec864c375b11ad9ef6747d
#
_cell.length_a   1.000
_cell.length_b   1.000
_cell.length_c   1.000
_cell.angle_alpha   90.00
_cell.angle_beta   90.00
_cell.angle_gamma   90.00
#
_symmetry.space_group_name_H-M   'P 1'
#
loop_
_entity.id
_entity.type
_entity.pdbx_description
1 polymer ?
#
loop_
_entity_poly.entity_id
_entity_poly.type
_entity_poly.pdbx_seq_one_letter_code
_entity_poly.pdbx_strand_id
1 'polypeptide(L)'
;MPQRILEVMNARSLFEQILPPPSYLLMESVGVDISDTSLKYIKFSQSGHVADKHKLQLWGELDIPEGVLKRGEVSDPKKLTEVLKQFKDTTKAEYVRVSLPEEKAYLFETEIKRSTPAKEIRGLLEFRLEENVPIPAREAFFDYDILEHDTTDKVMRIVVVAYARETILNYYDACIAAKLIPVSFEVEAQAMVTSVLPAKIPGAHMLVDFGKTRTGIGIVFNGVLMYTSTIDFGGNQLSEILRKEMGDLTESELTNIKNNQGLIKGVTDTVCYDALISTISVIKDEIDSRIQYWHAADYKQTERRIQSITLCGGSVNLKGLPEYFTEVLHIKTVRADVWQNAFSVNEVIPPIDLRHSYGYATAIGLALKKTV
;
A
#
# COMPACT_ATOMS: atom_id res chain seq x y z
N MET A 1 31.81 -16.16 -0.41
CA MET A 1 31.49 -15.10 -1.37
C MET A 1 30.44 -14.06 -0.90
N PRO A 2 29.86 -14.14 0.31
CA PRO A 2 28.89 -13.11 0.77
C PRO A 2 29.54 -11.80 1.19
N GLN A 3 30.77 -11.81 1.71
CA GLN A 3 31.47 -10.57 2.13
C GLN A 3 31.74 -9.60 0.98
N ARG A 4 32.05 -10.09 -0.22
CA ARG A 4 32.29 -9.22 -1.41
C ARG A 4 31.05 -8.49 -1.89
N ILE A 5 29.86 -9.06 -1.76
CA ILE A 5 28.61 -8.39 -2.17
C ILE A 5 28.24 -7.29 -1.17
N LEU A 6 28.39 -7.55 0.12
CA LEU A 6 28.20 -6.53 1.18
C LEU A 6 29.25 -5.41 1.11
N GLU A 7 30.50 -5.73 0.79
CA GLU A 7 31.56 -4.72 0.57
C GLU A 7 31.30 -3.88 -0.69
N VAL A 8 30.80 -4.48 -1.77
CA VAL A 8 30.43 -3.77 -3.00
C VAL A 8 29.20 -2.88 -2.77
N MET A 9 28.19 -3.35 -2.03
CA MET A 9 27.03 -2.52 -1.67
C MET A 9 27.42 -1.35 -0.75
N ASN A 10 28.30 -1.57 0.24
CA ASN A 10 28.81 -0.51 1.11
C ASN A 10 29.72 0.48 0.35
N ALA A 11 30.57 -0.01 -0.56
CA ALA A 11 31.41 0.84 -1.40
C ALA A 11 30.59 1.66 -2.39
N ARG A 12 29.51 1.08 -2.96
CA ARG A 12 28.58 1.78 -3.86
C ARG A 12 27.81 2.87 -3.13
N SER A 13 27.30 2.60 -1.92
CA SER A 13 26.63 3.61 -1.09
C SER A 13 27.57 4.73 -0.66
N LEU A 14 28.82 4.43 -0.35
CA LEU A 14 29.82 5.44 -0.01
C LEU A 14 30.22 6.27 -1.23
N PHE A 15 30.34 5.64 -2.41
CA PHE A 15 30.66 6.33 -3.65
C PHE A 15 29.50 7.25 -4.09
N GLU A 16 28.25 6.81 -3.95
CA GLU A 16 27.06 7.62 -4.21
C GLU A 16 26.88 8.79 -3.24
N GLN A 17 27.39 8.67 -2.01
CA GLN A 17 27.42 9.79 -1.04
C GLN A 17 28.47 10.86 -1.41
N ILE A 18 29.60 10.45 -2.00
CA ILE A 18 30.70 11.36 -2.38
C ILE A 18 30.48 11.95 -3.78
N LEU A 19 29.94 11.14 -4.69
CA LEU A 19 29.64 11.50 -6.07
C LEU A 19 28.21 11.05 -6.42
N PRO A 20 27.19 11.82 -5.97
CA PRO A 20 25.81 11.49 -6.30
C PRO A 20 25.63 11.48 -7.82
N PRO A 21 24.85 10.52 -8.35
CA PRO A 21 24.59 10.48 -9.78
C PRO A 21 23.98 11.81 -10.25
N PRO A 22 24.39 12.33 -11.39
CA PRO A 22 23.83 13.56 -11.94
C PRO A 22 22.30 13.43 -12.06
N SER A 23 21.58 14.52 -11.83
CA SER A 23 20.12 14.54 -11.80
C SER A 23 19.46 13.99 -13.07
N TYR A 24 20.14 14.11 -14.23
CA TYR A 24 19.65 13.55 -15.50
C TYR A 24 19.74 12.01 -15.60
N LEU A 25 20.47 11.35 -14.71
CA LEU A 25 20.49 9.89 -14.58
C LEU A 25 19.44 9.38 -13.57
N LEU A 26 18.85 10.28 -12.78
CA LEU A 26 17.79 9.97 -11.86
C LEU A 26 16.46 10.16 -12.60
N MET A 27 15.76 9.08 -12.88
CA MET A 27 14.39 9.15 -13.39
C MET A 27 13.47 9.58 -12.26
N GLU A 28 13.42 10.91 -11.99
CA GLU A 28 12.53 11.47 -10.98
C GLU A 28 11.07 11.12 -11.32
N SER A 29 10.52 10.19 -10.58
CA SER A 29 9.17 9.69 -10.81
C SER A 29 8.18 10.25 -9.80
N VAL A 30 6.94 10.40 -10.25
CA VAL A 30 5.79 10.70 -9.41
C VAL A 30 5.19 9.39 -8.93
N GLY A 31 4.95 9.24 -7.63
CA GLY A 31 4.14 8.14 -7.09
C GLY A 31 2.66 8.43 -7.39
N VAL A 32 2.01 7.52 -8.09
CA VAL A 32 0.62 7.63 -8.55
C VAL A 32 -0.18 6.46 -8.02
N ASP A 33 -1.11 6.75 -7.15
CA ASP A 33 -2.05 5.80 -6.59
C ASP A 33 -3.39 5.91 -7.33
N ILE A 34 -3.83 4.80 -7.94
CA ILE A 34 -5.03 4.75 -8.77
C ILE A 34 -6.06 3.84 -8.08
N SER A 35 -7.06 4.44 -7.46
CA SER A 35 -8.19 3.73 -6.85
C SER A 35 -9.45 3.81 -7.72
N ASP A 36 -10.53 3.10 -7.35
CA ASP A 36 -11.78 3.12 -8.11
C ASP A 36 -12.42 4.51 -8.25
N THR A 37 -12.11 5.44 -7.34
CA THR A 37 -12.77 6.75 -7.27
C THR A 37 -11.84 7.94 -7.42
N SER A 38 -10.52 7.74 -7.29
CA SER A 38 -9.56 8.85 -7.35
C SER A 38 -8.16 8.41 -7.77
N LEU A 39 -7.42 9.34 -8.34
CA LEU A 39 -6.00 9.24 -8.61
C LEU A 39 -5.28 10.23 -7.71
N LYS A 40 -4.46 9.72 -6.77
CA LYS A 40 -3.63 10.54 -5.88
C LYS A 40 -2.19 10.49 -6.31
N TYR A 41 -1.47 11.60 -6.14
CA TYR A 41 -0.09 11.66 -6.57
C TYR A 41 0.80 12.46 -5.62
N ILE A 42 2.03 12.00 -5.50
CA ILE A 42 3.08 12.61 -4.67
C ILE A 42 4.40 12.61 -5.45
N LYS A 43 5.14 13.72 -5.36
CA LYS A 43 6.53 13.81 -5.79
C LYS A 43 7.38 14.46 -4.70
N PHE A 44 8.49 13.84 -4.37
CA PHE A 44 9.53 14.44 -3.54
C PHE A 44 10.66 15.00 -4.43
N SER A 45 11.27 16.10 -4.01
CA SER A 45 12.53 16.54 -4.59
C SER A 45 13.64 15.59 -4.16
N GLN A 46 14.45 15.14 -5.11
CA GLN A 46 15.69 14.45 -4.78
C GLN A 46 16.77 15.52 -4.55
N SER A 47 17.01 15.89 -3.28
CA SER A 47 18.15 16.73 -2.96
C SER A 47 19.39 15.84 -2.89
N GLY A 48 20.46 16.25 -3.58
CA GLY A 48 21.73 15.50 -3.62
C GLY A 48 22.53 15.53 -2.31
N HIS A 49 22.00 16.14 -1.24
CA HIS A 49 22.61 16.15 0.07
C HIS A 49 21.88 15.21 1.02
N VAL A 50 22.64 14.28 1.62
CA VAL A 50 22.18 13.29 2.60
C VAL A 50 21.45 13.91 3.82
N ALA A 51 21.64 15.21 4.04
CA ALA A 51 21.02 15.96 5.13
C ALA A 51 19.63 16.52 4.80
N ASP A 52 19.28 16.66 3.53
CA ASP A 52 17.97 17.16 3.13
C ASP A 52 17.02 15.98 2.98
N LYS A 53 16.20 15.78 4.00
CA LYS A 53 15.06 14.86 3.96
C LYS A 53 14.16 15.20 2.77
N HIS A 54 13.47 14.22 2.23
CA HIS A 54 12.59 14.36 1.08
C HIS A 54 11.66 15.57 1.20
N LYS A 55 11.87 16.60 0.40
CA LYS A 55 11.00 17.77 0.37
C LYS A 55 9.83 17.49 -0.58
N LEU A 56 8.60 17.62 -0.08
CA LEU A 56 7.42 17.49 -0.91
C LEU A 56 7.39 18.58 -1.99
N GLN A 57 7.41 18.18 -3.27
CA GLN A 57 7.47 19.06 -4.42
C GLN A 57 6.11 19.19 -5.11
N LEU A 58 5.39 18.08 -5.22
CA LEU A 58 4.13 18.01 -5.93
C LEU A 58 3.20 17.03 -5.23
N TRP A 59 1.92 17.38 -5.12
CA TRP A 59 0.86 16.52 -4.61
C TRP A 59 -0.48 16.94 -5.16
N GLY A 60 -1.45 16.05 -5.12
CA GLY A 60 -2.83 16.33 -5.48
C GLY A 60 -3.65 15.08 -5.68
N GLU A 61 -4.91 15.32 -6.02
CA GLU A 61 -5.91 14.30 -6.28
C GLU A 61 -6.74 14.71 -7.50
N LEU A 62 -7.12 13.73 -8.31
CA LEU A 62 -8.05 13.84 -9.41
C LEU A 62 -9.16 12.80 -9.23
N ASP A 63 -10.39 13.18 -9.49
CA ASP A 63 -11.50 12.25 -9.48
C ASP A 63 -11.42 11.28 -10.67
N ILE A 64 -11.70 10.01 -10.41
CA ILE A 64 -11.93 9.01 -11.46
C ILE A 64 -13.44 8.83 -11.58
N PRO A 65 -14.03 9.05 -12.78
CA PRO A 65 -15.46 8.87 -12.99
C PRO A 65 -15.92 7.45 -12.65
N GLU A 66 -17.12 7.33 -12.12
CA GLU A 66 -17.72 6.04 -11.78
C GLU A 66 -17.75 5.11 -13.00
N GLY A 67 -17.38 3.84 -12.78
CA GLY A 67 -17.38 2.80 -13.80
C GLY A 67 -16.13 2.75 -14.67
N VAL A 68 -15.16 3.64 -14.50
CA VAL A 68 -13.85 3.57 -15.18
C VAL A 68 -13.02 2.41 -14.64
N LEU A 69 -13.00 2.30 -13.32
CA LEU A 69 -12.40 1.19 -12.59
C LEU A 69 -13.48 0.49 -11.76
N LYS A 70 -13.42 -0.83 -11.70
CA LYS A 70 -14.31 -1.66 -10.87
C LYS A 70 -13.48 -2.74 -10.21
N ARG A 71 -13.34 -2.67 -8.89
CA ARG A 71 -12.49 -3.62 -8.14
C ARG A 71 -11.10 -3.72 -8.74
N GLY A 72 -10.47 -2.57 -9.01
CA GLY A 72 -9.16 -2.50 -9.61
C GLY A 72 -9.06 -2.96 -11.06
N GLU A 73 -10.15 -3.35 -11.70
CA GLU A 73 -10.17 -3.71 -13.13
C GLU A 73 -10.51 -2.51 -13.99
N VAL A 74 -9.72 -2.28 -15.02
CA VAL A 74 -9.93 -1.18 -15.98
C VAL A 74 -11.10 -1.54 -16.89
N SER A 75 -12.27 -0.98 -16.59
CA SER A 75 -13.49 -1.20 -17.37
C SER A 75 -13.63 -0.23 -18.56
N ASP A 76 -13.09 0.99 -18.44
CA ASP A 76 -13.03 1.97 -19.51
C ASP A 76 -11.61 2.54 -19.68
N PRO A 77 -10.77 1.88 -20.52
CA PRO A 77 -9.38 2.33 -20.75
C PRO A 77 -9.28 3.73 -21.36
N LYS A 78 -10.28 4.17 -22.12
CA LYS A 78 -10.27 5.51 -22.74
C LYS A 78 -10.43 6.60 -21.70
N LYS A 79 -11.40 6.45 -20.80
CA LYS A 79 -11.60 7.41 -19.71
C LYS A 79 -10.43 7.39 -18.72
N LEU A 80 -9.86 6.23 -18.39
CA LEU A 80 -8.64 6.18 -17.58
C LEU A 80 -7.50 6.96 -18.25
N THR A 81 -7.31 6.79 -19.56
CA THR A 81 -6.32 7.56 -20.34
C THR A 81 -6.59 9.08 -20.29
N GLU A 82 -7.85 9.51 -20.31
CA GLU A 82 -8.21 10.92 -20.18
C GLU A 82 -7.82 11.50 -18.82
N VAL A 83 -8.10 10.77 -17.73
CA VAL A 83 -7.68 11.16 -16.37
C VAL A 83 -6.15 11.24 -16.26
N LEU A 84 -5.43 10.26 -16.82
CA LEU A 84 -3.97 10.25 -16.85
C LEU A 84 -3.38 11.38 -17.71
N LYS A 85 -4.06 11.79 -18.80
CA LYS A 85 -3.68 12.98 -19.58
C LYS A 85 -3.89 14.26 -18.76
N GLN A 86 -5.02 14.40 -18.07
CA GLN A 86 -5.28 15.52 -17.17
C GLN A 86 -4.20 15.59 -16.08
N PHE A 87 -3.86 14.46 -15.46
CA PHE A 87 -2.74 14.36 -14.51
C PHE A 87 -1.44 14.86 -15.12
N LYS A 88 -1.07 14.38 -16.32
CA LYS A 88 0.15 14.81 -17.02
C LYS A 88 0.15 16.29 -17.32
N ASP A 89 -0.96 16.83 -17.81
CA ASP A 89 -1.08 18.24 -18.17
C ASP A 89 -0.95 19.16 -16.94
N THR A 90 -1.48 18.72 -15.81
CA THR A 90 -1.39 19.43 -14.52
C THR A 90 0.01 19.38 -13.94
N THR A 91 0.64 18.20 -13.94
CA THR A 91 1.89 17.94 -13.21
C THR A 91 3.14 18.08 -14.04
N LYS A 92 3.01 18.00 -15.37
CA LYS A 92 4.12 17.88 -16.34
C LYS A 92 5.03 16.67 -16.05
N ALA A 93 4.49 15.66 -15.36
CA ALA A 93 5.21 14.41 -15.08
C ALA A 93 5.55 13.67 -16.38
N GLU A 94 6.72 13.06 -16.41
CA GLU A 94 7.15 12.17 -17.49
C GLU A 94 7.20 10.74 -16.98
N TYR A 95 7.84 10.52 -15.83
CA TYR A 95 8.02 9.22 -15.20
C TYR A 95 7.07 9.04 -14.02
N VAL A 96 6.44 7.87 -13.93
CA VAL A 96 5.49 7.52 -12.86
C VAL A 96 5.79 6.15 -12.27
N ARG A 97 5.50 5.98 -10.97
CA ARG A 97 5.39 4.70 -10.29
C ARG A 97 3.94 4.52 -9.91
N VAL A 98 3.35 3.42 -10.30
CA VAL A 98 1.91 3.24 -10.27
C VAL A 98 1.54 2.11 -9.32
N SER A 99 0.51 2.31 -8.49
CA SER A 99 -0.08 1.24 -7.70
C SER A 99 -0.84 0.26 -8.58
N LEU A 100 -0.83 -1.00 -8.18
CA LEU A 100 -1.69 -2.05 -8.71
C LEU A 100 -2.65 -2.52 -7.62
N PRO A 101 -3.92 -2.78 -7.98
CA PRO A 101 -4.94 -3.18 -7.03
C PRO A 101 -4.59 -4.50 -6.36
N GLU A 102 -4.63 -4.52 -5.04
CA GLU A 102 -4.24 -5.70 -4.27
C GLU A 102 -5.18 -6.89 -4.43
N GLU A 103 -6.46 -6.67 -4.75
CA GLU A 103 -7.42 -7.74 -5.04
C GLU A 103 -7.13 -8.54 -6.30
N LYS A 104 -6.21 -8.06 -7.14
CA LYS A 104 -5.74 -8.76 -8.35
C LYS A 104 -4.37 -9.39 -8.16
N ALA A 105 -3.74 -9.18 -7.00
CA ALA A 105 -2.45 -9.75 -6.65
C ALA A 105 -2.61 -11.18 -6.13
N TYR A 106 -1.73 -12.06 -6.58
CA TYR A 106 -1.54 -13.39 -6.01
C TYR A 106 -0.19 -13.40 -5.29
N LEU A 107 -0.21 -13.66 -3.99
CA LEU A 107 0.99 -13.80 -3.19
C LEU A 107 1.10 -15.22 -2.66
N PHE A 108 2.29 -15.80 -2.75
CA PHE A 108 2.59 -17.08 -2.12
C PHE A 108 4.05 -17.15 -1.68
N GLU A 109 4.29 -17.92 -0.63
CA GLU A 109 5.62 -18.21 -0.11
C GLU A 109 6.10 -19.57 -0.63
N THR A 110 7.38 -19.65 -1.01
CA THR A 110 8.01 -20.90 -1.43
C THR A 110 9.46 -20.99 -0.95
N GLU A 111 10.01 -22.19 -0.93
CA GLU A 111 11.39 -22.43 -0.55
C GLU A 111 12.21 -22.94 -1.73
N ILE A 112 13.41 -22.40 -1.91
CA ILE A 112 14.39 -22.91 -2.85
C ILE A 112 15.73 -23.14 -2.17
N LYS A 113 16.57 -24.02 -2.74
CA LYS A 113 17.90 -24.26 -2.20
C LYS A 113 18.74 -22.98 -2.28
N ARG A 114 19.42 -22.63 -1.18
CA ARG A 114 20.32 -21.47 -1.13
C ARG A 114 21.47 -21.53 -2.14
N SER A 115 21.87 -22.75 -2.55
CA SER A 115 22.89 -22.98 -3.57
C SER A 115 22.40 -22.73 -5.00
N THR A 116 21.11 -22.44 -5.20
CA THR A 116 20.55 -22.17 -6.52
C THR A 116 21.17 -20.91 -7.12
N PRO A 117 21.74 -20.97 -8.32
CA PRO A 117 22.25 -19.79 -9.00
C PRO A 117 21.15 -18.77 -9.26
N ALA A 118 21.44 -17.46 -9.07
CA ALA A 118 20.46 -16.39 -9.25
C ALA A 118 19.73 -16.43 -10.60
N LYS A 119 20.44 -16.80 -11.68
CA LYS A 119 19.87 -16.94 -13.02
C LYS A 119 18.83 -18.06 -13.17
N GLU A 120 18.83 -19.04 -12.25
CA GLU A 120 17.91 -20.19 -12.29
C GLU A 120 16.68 -19.97 -11.40
N ILE A 121 16.73 -19.00 -10.47
CA ILE A 121 15.64 -18.72 -9.54
C ILE A 121 14.35 -18.46 -10.30
N ARG A 122 14.38 -17.56 -11.29
CA ARG A 122 13.18 -17.19 -12.05
C ARG A 122 12.51 -18.39 -12.73
N GLY A 123 13.28 -19.25 -13.36
CA GLY A 123 12.75 -20.47 -14.01
C GLY A 123 12.13 -21.45 -13.02
N LEU A 124 12.72 -21.59 -11.82
CA LEU A 124 12.13 -22.42 -10.75
C LEU A 124 10.82 -21.81 -10.24
N LEU A 125 10.75 -20.49 -10.11
CA LEU A 125 9.54 -19.81 -9.64
C LEU A 125 8.41 -19.89 -10.67
N GLU A 126 8.70 -19.93 -11.98
CA GLU A 126 7.70 -20.17 -13.04
C GLU A 126 6.97 -21.51 -12.86
N PHE A 127 7.69 -22.58 -12.49
CA PHE A 127 7.04 -23.86 -12.15
C PHE A 127 6.19 -23.76 -10.89
N ARG A 128 6.70 -23.08 -9.84
CA ARG A 128 5.95 -22.89 -8.59
C ARG A 128 4.70 -22.04 -8.78
N LEU A 129 4.71 -21.14 -9.74
CA LEU A 129 3.58 -20.27 -10.03
C LEU A 129 2.37 -21.09 -10.48
N GLU A 130 2.55 -22.09 -11.35
CA GLU A 130 1.45 -22.97 -11.82
C GLU A 130 0.83 -23.82 -10.70
N GLU A 131 1.60 -24.11 -9.64
CA GLU A 131 1.11 -24.86 -8.48
C GLU A 131 0.32 -23.99 -7.48
N ASN A 132 0.59 -22.66 -7.45
CA ASN A 132 0.10 -21.77 -6.40
C ASN A 132 -0.87 -20.68 -6.88
N VAL A 133 -0.94 -20.44 -8.20
CA VAL A 133 -1.71 -19.34 -8.77
C VAL A 133 -2.64 -19.89 -9.86
N PRO A 134 -3.93 -19.49 -9.91
CA PRO A 134 -4.87 -19.99 -10.91
C PRO A 134 -4.70 -19.30 -12.28
N ILE A 135 -3.46 -18.97 -12.65
CA ILE A 135 -3.09 -18.33 -13.92
C ILE A 135 -1.91 -19.10 -14.52
N PRO A 136 -1.95 -19.48 -15.80
CA PRO A 136 -0.80 -20.10 -16.47
C PRO A 136 0.42 -19.15 -16.40
N ALA A 137 1.63 -19.68 -16.18
CA ALA A 137 2.84 -18.87 -16.03
C ALA A 137 3.08 -17.91 -17.22
N ARG A 138 2.74 -18.33 -18.44
CA ARG A 138 2.84 -17.49 -19.66
C ARG A 138 1.89 -16.28 -19.66
N GLU A 139 0.81 -16.33 -18.88
CA GLU A 139 -0.23 -15.29 -18.77
C GLU A 139 -0.06 -14.46 -17.50
N ALA A 140 1.01 -14.69 -16.75
CA ALA A 140 1.34 -13.95 -15.54
C ALA A 140 2.57 -13.05 -15.75
N PHE A 141 2.57 -11.92 -15.04
CA PHE A 141 3.78 -11.21 -14.65
C PHE A 141 4.01 -11.47 -13.17
N PHE A 142 5.25 -11.71 -12.79
CA PHE A 142 5.59 -11.91 -11.39
C PHE A 142 6.96 -11.31 -11.05
N ASP A 143 7.09 -10.97 -9.79
CA ASP A 143 8.34 -10.58 -9.16
C ASP A 143 8.46 -11.28 -7.79
N TYR A 144 9.61 -11.20 -7.14
CA TYR A 144 9.84 -11.90 -5.89
C TYR A 144 10.80 -11.17 -4.95
N ASP A 145 10.54 -11.33 -3.66
CA ASP A 145 11.42 -10.91 -2.58
C ASP A 145 12.01 -12.12 -1.85
N ILE A 146 13.28 -12.04 -1.52
CA ILE A 146 13.96 -13.05 -0.71
C ILE A 146 13.84 -12.64 0.76
N LEU A 147 13.19 -13.48 1.56
CA LEU A 147 13.15 -13.27 3.00
C LEU A 147 14.54 -13.49 3.58
N GLU A 148 15.10 -12.45 4.19
CA GLU A 148 16.36 -12.58 4.93
C GLU A 148 16.14 -13.49 6.15
N HIS A 149 16.70 -14.69 6.10
CA HIS A 149 16.82 -15.61 7.22
C HIS A 149 18.27 -15.95 7.48
N ASP A 150 18.51 -16.59 8.63
CA ASP A 150 19.83 -17.01 9.06
C ASP A 150 20.61 -17.67 7.90
N THR A 151 21.81 -17.17 7.64
CA THR A 151 22.68 -17.62 6.56
C THR A 151 23.13 -19.09 6.70
N THR A 152 22.80 -19.74 7.83
CA THR A 152 23.07 -21.15 8.11
C THR A 152 22.06 -22.10 7.48
N ASP A 153 20.87 -21.62 7.09
CA ASP A 153 19.85 -22.45 6.46
C ASP A 153 20.24 -22.89 5.05
N LYS A 154 19.97 -24.16 4.73
CA LYS A 154 20.21 -24.74 3.41
C LYS A 154 19.21 -24.27 2.35
N VAL A 155 18.10 -23.71 2.80
CA VAL A 155 17.02 -23.14 1.97
C VAL A 155 16.93 -21.65 2.18
N MET A 156 16.39 -20.95 1.19
CA MET A 156 15.96 -19.56 1.29
C MET A 156 14.47 -19.51 1.02
N ARG A 157 13.76 -18.72 1.81
CA ARG A 157 12.33 -18.45 1.60
C ARG A 157 12.17 -17.29 0.65
N ILE A 158 11.22 -17.41 -0.24
CA ILE A 158 10.92 -16.42 -1.28
C ILE A 158 9.43 -16.17 -1.25
N VAL A 159 9.05 -14.90 -1.27
CA VAL A 159 7.68 -14.46 -1.51
C VAL A 159 7.57 -14.04 -2.96
N VAL A 160 6.60 -14.61 -3.64
CA VAL A 160 6.30 -14.28 -5.03
C VAL A 160 5.01 -13.48 -5.07
N VAL A 161 5.02 -12.37 -5.82
CA VAL A 161 3.84 -11.61 -6.18
C VAL A 161 3.59 -11.77 -7.68
N ALA A 162 2.37 -12.13 -8.04
CA ALA A 162 1.98 -12.34 -9.42
C ALA A 162 0.66 -11.64 -9.75
N TYR A 163 0.55 -11.20 -10.99
CA TYR A 163 -0.65 -10.63 -11.59
C TYR A 163 -0.94 -11.26 -12.94
N ALA A 164 -2.22 -11.31 -13.32
CA ALA A 164 -2.55 -11.57 -14.71
C ALA A 164 -1.90 -10.50 -15.61
N ARG A 165 -1.29 -10.95 -16.70
CA ARG A 165 -0.63 -10.07 -17.69
C ARG A 165 -1.57 -8.97 -18.18
N GLU A 166 -2.82 -9.31 -18.45
CA GLU A 166 -3.85 -8.38 -18.91
C GLU A 166 -4.06 -7.23 -17.93
N THR A 167 -4.12 -7.53 -16.63
CA THR A 167 -4.28 -6.49 -15.59
C THR A 167 -3.17 -5.44 -15.70
N ILE A 168 -1.90 -5.85 -15.73
CA ILE A 168 -0.77 -4.92 -15.81
C ILE A 168 -0.77 -4.18 -17.15
N LEU A 169 -1.06 -4.86 -18.26
CA LEU A 169 -1.05 -4.25 -19.58
C LEU A 169 -2.12 -3.15 -19.71
N ASN A 170 -3.31 -3.33 -19.12
CA ASN A 170 -4.36 -2.31 -19.15
C ASN A 170 -3.90 -1.00 -18.49
N TYR A 171 -3.21 -1.06 -17.34
CA TYR A 171 -2.62 0.12 -16.70
C TYR A 171 -1.45 0.68 -17.49
N TYR A 172 -0.58 -0.18 -17.99
CA TYR A 172 0.58 0.21 -18.81
C TYR A 172 0.15 0.95 -20.08
N ASP A 173 -0.79 0.38 -20.84
CA ASP A 173 -1.28 0.96 -22.10
C ASP A 173 -1.97 2.30 -21.87
N ALA A 174 -2.73 2.45 -20.77
CA ALA A 174 -3.33 3.73 -20.40
C ALA A 174 -2.26 4.79 -20.08
N CYS A 175 -1.18 4.42 -19.36
CA CYS A 175 -0.05 5.31 -19.10
C CYS A 175 0.65 5.73 -20.41
N ILE A 176 0.97 4.78 -21.29
CA ILE A 176 1.63 5.07 -22.55
C ILE A 176 0.75 5.96 -23.47
N ALA A 177 -0.56 5.67 -23.55
CA ALA A 177 -1.51 6.48 -24.29
C ALA A 177 -1.65 7.91 -23.75
N ALA A 178 -1.39 8.11 -22.45
CA ALA A 178 -1.29 9.42 -21.81
C ALA A 178 0.12 10.05 -21.95
N LYS A 179 1.06 9.40 -22.64
CA LYS A 179 2.47 9.79 -22.78
C LYS A 179 3.21 9.85 -21.44
N LEU A 180 2.85 9.00 -20.49
CA LEU A 180 3.57 8.76 -19.25
C LEU A 180 4.44 7.51 -19.40
N ILE A 181 5.59 7.49 -18.75
CA ILE A 181 6.51 6.36 -18.75
C ILE A 181 6.44 5.70 -17.36
N PRO A 182 5.75 4.55 -17.22
CA PRO A 182 5.73 3.84 -15.95
C PRO A 182 7.10 3.19 -15.69
N VAL A 183 7.73 3.58 -14.58
CA VAL A 183 9.03 3.07 -14.13
C VAL A 183 8.86 1.77 -13.34
N SER A 184 7.80 1.69 -12.54
CA SER A 184 7.41 0.47 -11.82
C SER A 184 5.91 0.41 -11.59
N PHE A 185 5.44 -0.82 -11.39
CA PHE A 185 4.13 -1.14 -10.85
C PHE A 185 4.30 -1.87 -9.54
N GLU A 186 3.50 -1.52 -8.53
CA GLU A 186 3.62 -2.10 -7.20
C GLU A 186 2.25 -2.36 -6.58
N VAL A 187 2.15 -3.42 -5.78
CA VAL A 187 0.96 -3.68 -4.96
C VAL A 187 0.72 -2.50 -4.01
N GLU A 188 -0.51 -2.01 -3.87
CA GLU A 188 -0.87 -0.92 -2.95
C GLU A 188 -0.31 -1.14 -1.55
N ALA A 189 -0.56 -2.32 -0.96
CA ALA A 189 -0.07 -2.66 0.36
C ALA A 189 1.47 -2.61 0.46
N GLN A 190 2.22 -3.05 -0.58
CA GLN A 190 3.68 -2.98 -0.60
C GLN A 190 4.18 -1.54 -0.66
N ALA A 191 3.51 -0.69 -1.40
CA ALA A 191 3.82 0.73 -1.44
C ALA A 191 3.57 1.37 -0.06
N MET A 192 2.44 1.04 0.61
CA MET A 192 2.16 1.52 1.97
C MET A 192 3.22 1.10 2.98
N VAL A 193 3.76 -0.14 2.91
CA VAL A 193 4.88 -0.57 3.76
C VAL A 193 6.01 0.47 3.74
N THR A 194 6.36 0.94 2.55
CA THR A 194 7.46 1.91 2.36
C THR A 194 7.17 3.27 3.02
N SER A 195 5.91 3.69 3.12
CA SER A 195 5.55 4.97 3.77
C SER A 195 5.36 4.85 5.28
N VAL A 196 4.67 3.79 5.75
CA VAL A 196 4.11 3.75 7.12
C VAL A 196 4.79 2.79 8.09
N LEU A 197 5.74 1.98 7.63
CA LEU A 197 6.52 1.11 8.51
C LEU A 197 8.00 1.47 8.47
N PRO A 198 8.72 1.35 9.60
CA PRO A 198 10.18 1.47 9.59
C PRO A 198 10.82 0.48 8.63
N ALA A 199 11.87 0.89 7.91
CA ALA A 199 12.54 0.09 6.87
C ALA A 199 13.02 -1.30 7.35
N LYS A 200 13.23 -1.48 8.65
CA LYS A 200 13.63 -2.75 9.28
C LYS A 200 12.76 -3.01 10.50
N ILE A 201 11.50 -3.29 10.26
CA ILE A 201 10.58 -3.65 11.34
C ILE A 201 10.59 -5.17 11.53
N PRO A 202 10.97 -5.69 12.72
CA PRO A 202 10.95 -7.12 12.97
C PRO A 202 9.54 -7.62 13.28
N GLY A 203 9.27 -8.88 12.96
CA GLY A 203 8.00 -9.53 13.25
C GLY A 203 6.89 -9.25 12.26
N ALA A 204 5.67 -9.65 12.62
CA ALA A 204 4.50 -9.52 11.77
C ALA A 204 3.64 -8.30 12.15
N HIS A 205 3.24 -7.53 11.14
CA HIS A 205 2.41 -6.33 11.28
C HIS A 205 1.31 -6.35 10.24
N MET A 206 0.13 -5.88 10.61
CA MET A 206 -0.99 -5.76 9.69
C MET A 206 -1.18 -4.29 9.29
N LEU A 207 -1.34 -4.05 8.00
CA LEU A 207 -1.79 -2.79 7.43
C LEU A 207 -3.26 -2.92 7.06
N VAL A 208 -4.04 -1.90 7.36
CA VAL A 208 -5.45 -1.81 6.99
C VAL A 208 -5.67 -0.48 6.29
N ASP A 209 -5.90 -0.53 4.99
CA ASP A 209 -6.30 0.64 4.19
C ASP A 209 -7.81 0.77 4.17
N PHE A 210 -8.36 1.55 5.07
CA PHE A 210 -9.79 1.78 5.13
C PHE A 210 -10.17 2.90 4.15
N GLY A 211 -10.41 2.49 2.92
CA GLY A 211 -10.78 3.37 1.81
C GLY A 211 -12.25 3.81 1.82
N LYS A 212 -12.65 4.49 0.76
CA LYS A 212 -14.03 4.98 0.56
C LYS A 212 -15.00 3.84 0.21
N THR A 213 -14.61 2.96 -0.69
CA THR A 213 -15.44 1.88 -1.24
C THR A 213 -15.07 0.51 -0.70
N ARG A 214 -13.81 0.31 -0.32
CA ARG A 214 -13.24 -0.98 0.10
C ARG A 214 -12.21 -0.79 1.20
N THR A 215 -11.88 -1.90 1.86
CA THR A 215 -10.81 -1.97 2.86
C THR A 215 -9.77 -2.98 2.40
N GLY A 216 -8.56 -2.52 2.16
CA GLY A 216 -7.41 -3.36 1.87
C GLY A 216 -6.74 -3.85 3.16
N ILE A 217 -6.23 -5.08 3.14
CA ILE A 217 -5.47 -5.66 4.23
C ILE A 217 -4.16 -6.19 3.69
N GLY A 218 -3.05 -5.76 4.27
CA GLY A 218 -1.72 -6.31 4.04
C GLY A 218 -1.13 -6.88 5.31
N ILE A 219 -0.51 -8.07 5.26
CA ILE A 219 0.29 -8.59 6.37
C ILE A 219 1.75 -8.60 5.95
N VAL A 220 2.56 -7.96 6.75
CA VAL A 220 3.99 -7.74 6.53
C VAL A 220 4.78 -8.52 7.56
N PHE A 221 5.80 -9.25 7.13
CA PHE A 221 6.71 -9.94 8.02
C PHE A 221 8.16 -9.53 7.73
N ASN A 222 8.83 -9.00 8.74
CA ASN A 222 10.20 -8.47 8.62
C ASN A 222 10.37 -7.44 7.48
N GLY A 223 9.35 -6.60 7.25
CA GLY A 223 9.36 -5.57 6.21
C GLY A 223 8.95 -6.04 4.82
N VAL A 224 8.62 -7.32 4.63
CA VAL A 224 8.16 -7.88 3.34
C VAL A 224 6.66 -8.17 3.39
N LEU A 225 5.92 -7.79 2.35
CA LEU A 225 4.51 -8.10 2.21
C LEU A 225 4.33 -9.59 1.94
N MET A 226 3.62 -10.28 2.83
CA MET A 226 3.43 -11.73 2.79
C MET A 226 2.03 -12.15 2.38
N TYR A 227 1.05 -11.30 2.64
CA TYR A 227 -0.36 -11.58 2.39
C TYR A 227 -1.10 -10.29 2.07
N THR A 228 -2.06 -10.36 1.18
CA THR A 228 -3.00 -9.29 0.91
C THR A 228 -4.41 -9.82 0.71
N SER A 229 -5.39 -9.01 1.05
CA SER A 229 -6.81 -9.30 0.89
C SER A 229 -7.61 -8.01 0.85
N THR A 230 -8.72 -8.00 0.16
CA THR A 230 -9.64 -6.87 0.11
C THR A 230 -11.00 -7.26 0.65
N ILE A 231 -11.61 -6.36 1.41
CA ILE A 231 -12.97 -6.46 1.91
C ILE A 231 -13.82 -5.46 1.14
N ASP A 232 -14.95 -5.90 0.58
CA ASP A 232 -15.91 -5.05 -0.14
C ASP A 232 -16.73 -4.19 0.84
N PHE A 233 -16.04 -3.45 1.67
CA PHE A 233 -16.60 -2.57 2.68
C PHE A 233 -15.68 -1.35 2.88
N GLY A 234 -16.24 -0.14 2.87
CA GLY A 234 -15.50 1.10 3.04
C GLY A 234 -16.34 2.19 3.73
N GLY A 235 -15.86 3.42 3.68
CA GLY A 235 -16.51 4.57 4.31
C GLY A 235 -17.90 4.90 3.78
N ASN A 236 -18.26 4.46 2.55
CA ASN A 236 -19.58 4.66 1.98
C ASN A 236 -20.65 3.94 2.79
N GLN A 237 -20.42 2.70 3.25
CA GLN A 237 -21.36 1.95 4.06
C GLN A 237 -21.65 2.65 5.41
N LEU A 238 -20.63 3.31 5.99
CA LEU A 238 -20.85 4.14 7.18
C LEU A 238 -21.73 5.35 6.88
N SER A 239 -21.57 5.96 5.72
CA SER A 239 -22.42 7.08 5.31
C SER A 239 -23.84 6.64 5.02
N GLU A 240 -24.03 5.50 4.38
CA GLU A 240 -25.34 4.92 4.07
C GLU A 240 -26.13 4.58 5.32
N ILE A 241 -25.50 3.94 6.31
CA ILE A 241 -26.19 3.60 7.57
C ILE A 241 -26.58 4.85 8.35
N LEU A 242 -25.73 5.88 8.40
CA LEU A 242 -26.05 7.15 9.04
C LEU A 242 -27.23 7.85 8.36
N ARG A 243 -27.30 7.86 7.01
CA ARG A 243 -28.45 8.40 6.29
C ARG A 243 -29.73 7.61 6.57
N LYS A 244 -29.64 6.30 6.65
CA LYS A 244 -30.78 5.43 6.96
C LYS A 244 -31.37 5.72 8.34
N GLU A 245 -30.54 5.95 9.34
CA GLU A 245 -30.97 6.17 10.73
C GLU A 245 -31.36 7.63 11.01
N MET A 246 -30.68 8.58 10.37
CA MET A 246 -30.82 10.02 10.67
C MET A 246 -31.55 10.83 9.58
N GLY A 247 -31.85 10.22 8.43
CA GLY A 247 -32.44 10.88 7.27
C GLY A 247 -31.40 11.48 6.33
N ASP A 248 -31.83 12.40 5.44
CA ASP A 248 -31.01 12.99 4.40
C ASP A 248 -29.96 13.96 5.00
N LEU A 249 -28.79 13.42 5.30
CA LEU A 249 -27.63 14.19 5.75
C LEU A 249 -26.73 14.56 4.55
N THR A 250 -26.23 15.77 4.56
CA THR A 250 -25.19 16.22 3.62
C THR A 250 -23.86 15.50 3.88
N GLU A 251 -22.99 15.46 2.88
CA GLU A 251 -21.63 14.87 3.05
C GLU A 251 -20.83 15.57 4.17
N SER A 252 -21.02 16.87 4.37
CA SER A 252 -20.39 17.62 5.45
C SER A 252 -20.86 17.17 6.81
N GLU A 253 -22.17 16.95 7.00
CA GLU A 253 -22.75 16.46 8.26
C GLU A 253 -22.31 15.04 8.56
N LEU A 254 -22.32 14.14 7.55
CA LEU A 254 -21.81 12.77 7.68
C LEU A 254 -20.33 12.75 8.09
N THR A 255 -19.53 13.60 7.46
CA THR A 255 -18.11 13.73 7.77
C THR A 255 -17.91 14.26 9.18
N ASN A 256 -18.71 15.24 9.60
CA ASN A 256 -18.65 15.75 10.96
C ASN A 256 -19.02 14.69 12.01
N ILE A 257 -20.07 13.92 11.79
CA ILE A 257 -20.46 12.82 12.70
C ILE A 257 -19.33 11.80 12.79
N LYS A 258 -18.81 11.31 11.64
CA LYS A 258 -17.74 10.31 11.62
C LYS A 258 -16.46 10.80 12.30
N ASN A 259 -16.00 11.99 11.95
CA ASN A 259 -14.67 12.47 12.32
C ASN A 259 -14.60 13.17 13.69
N ASN A 260 -15.70 13.71 14.19
CA ASN A 260 -15.71 14.46 15.43
C ASN A 260 -16.50 13.79 16.57
N GLN A 261 -17.47 12.95 16.24
CA GLN A 261 -18.27 12.17 17.20
C GLN A 261 -17.84 10.69 17.17
N GLY A 262 -18.04 10.00 16.06
CA GLY A 262 -17.54 8.64 15.76
C GLY A 262 -18.01 7.58 16.76
N LEU A 263 -17.06 6.76 17.19
CA LEU A 263 -17.29 5.63 18.11
C LEU A 263 -17.06 6.05 19.59
N ILE A 264 -17.50 7.25 19.98
CA ILE A 264 -17.35 7.74 21.35
C ILE A 264 -18.71 7.71 22.05
N LYS A 265 -18.89 6.75 22.96
CA LYS A 265 -20.11 6.60 23.74
C LYS A 265 -20.39 7.86 24.57
N GLY A 266 -21.60 8.37 24.49
CA GLY A 266 -22.03 9.59 25.21
C GLY A 266 -21.67 10.92 24.54
N VAL A 267 -20.89 10.90 23.46
CA VAL A 267 -20.64 12.04 22.57
C VAL A 267 -21.47 11.92 21.31
N THR A 268 -21.47 10.72 20.71
CA THR A 268 -22.30 10.39 19.57
C THR A 268 -23.73 10.08 20.04
N ASP A 269 -24.72 10.54 19.29
CA ASP A 269 -26.09 10.12 19.50
C ASP A 269 -26.19 8.60 19.58
N THR A 270 -27.04 8.09 20.48
CA THR A 270 -27.09 6.63 20.76
C THR A 270 -27.43 5.82 19.51
N VAL A 271 -28.39 6.28 18.70
CA VAL A 271 -28.80 5.59 17.48
C VAL A 271 -27.65 5.57 16.48
N CYS A 272 -26.97 6.70 16.27
CA CYS A 272 -25.77 6.79 15.43
C CYS A 272 -24.65 5.92 15.95
N TYR A 273 -24.40 5.90 17.25
CA TYR A 273 -23.36 5.10 17.88
C TYR A 273 -23.60 3.61 17.63
N ASP A 274 -24.80 3.12 17.92
CA ASP A 274 -25.16 1.71 17.75
C ASP A 274 -25.10 1.28 16.27
N ALA A 275 -25.54 2.15 15.36
CA ALA A 275 -25.45 1.94 13.92
C ALA A 275 -23.99 1.87 13.44
N LEU A 276 -23.13 2.78 13.88
CA LEU A 276 -21.71 2.77 13.53
C LEU A 276 -20.99 1.55 14.10
N ILE A 277 -21.23 1.18 15.36
CA ILE A 277 -20.63 -0.01 15.99
C ILE A 277 -21.06 -1.28 15.25
N SER A 278 -22.36 -1.44 14.98
CA SER A 278 -22.87 -2.58 14.21
C SER A 278 -22.21 -2.70 12.85
N THR A 279 -22.01 -1.57 12.18
CA THR A 279 -21.42 -1.51 10.85
C THR A 279 -19.91 -1.80 10.87
N ILE A 280 -19.19 -1.24 11.83
CA ILE A 280 -17.73 -1.46 11.99
C ILE A 280 -17.42 -2.87 12.49
N SER A 281 -18.35 -3.51 13.22
CA SER A 281 -18.16 -4.91 13.66
C SER A 281 -17.98 -5.88 12.49
N VAL A 282 -18.57 -5.59 11.34
CA VAL A 282 -18.38 -6.39 10.11
C VAL A 282 -16.90 -6.34 9.67
N ILE A 283 -16.30 -5.14 9.64
CA ILE A 283 -14.88 -5.00 9.33
C ILE A 283 -14.01 -5.70 10.39
N LYS A 284 -14.35 -5.54 11.66
CA LYS A 284 -13.65 -6.21 12.78
C LYS A 284 -13.65 -7.73 12.59
N ASP A 285 -14.79 -8.32 12.26
CA ASP A 285 -14.91 -9.78 12.05
C ASP A 285 -14.07 -10.25 10.85
N GLU A 286 -14.04 -9.48 9.78
CA GLU A 286 -13.21 -9.76 8.62
C GLU A 286 -11.71 -9.64 8.94
N ILE A 287 -11.30 -8.61 9.67
CA ILE A 287 -9.90 -8.46 10.13
C ILE A 287 -9.51 -9.64 11.02
N ASP A 288 -10.34 -9.99 12.01
CA ASP A 288 -10.10 -11.11 12.92
C ASP A 288 -9.95 -12.44 12.15
N SER A 289 -10.82 -12.67 11.16
CA SER A 289 -10.72 -13.84 10.28
C SER A 289 -9.35 -13.92 9.56
N ARG A 290 -8.79 -12.79 9.06
CA ARG A 290 -7.47 -12.77 8.41
C ARG A 290 -6.34 -12.97 9.41
N ILE A 291 -6.49 -12.44 10.63
CA ILE A 291 -5.54 -12.69 11.73
C ILE A 291 -5.50 -14.18 12.06
N GLN A 292 -6.67 -14.79 12.21
CA GLN A 292 -6.76 -16.23 12.52
C GLN A 292 -6.20 -17.08 11.37
N TYR A 293 -6.52 -16.76 10.12
CA TYR A 293 -5.96 -17.44 8.95
C TYR A 293 -4.42 -17.36 8.94
N TRP A 294 -3.85 -16.18 9.15
CA TRP A 294 -2.41 -15.98 9.20
C TRP A 294 -1.74 -16.76 10.34
N HIS A 295 -2.34 -16.74 11.52
CA HIS A 295 -1.83 -17.50 12.67
C HIS A 295 -1.93 -19.01 12.49
N ALA A 296 -2.95 -19.51 11.79
CA ALA A 296 -3.14 -20.93 11.52
C ALA A 296 -2.15 -21.49 10.51
N ALA A 297 -1.70 -20.68 9.55
CA ALA A 297 -0.77 -21.10 8.49
C ALA A 297 0.60 -21.51 9.04
N ASP A 298 1.02 -20.96 10.20
CA ASP A 298 2.30 -21.33 10.81
C ASP A 298 2.24 -21.26 12.35
N TYR A 299 1.41 -22.12 12.94
CA TYR A 299 1.16 -22.14 14.38
C TYR A 299 2.40 -22.44 15.24
N LYS A 300 3.48 -22.92 14.64
CA LYS A 300 4.75 -23.24 15.35
C LYS A 300 5.66 -22.03 15.51
N GLN A 301 5.47 -20.98 14.71
CA GLN A 301 6.33 -19.79 14.74
C GLN A 301 5.64 -18.64 15.49
N THR A 302 5.95 -18.50 16.77
CA THR A 302 5.45 -17.39 17.61
C THR A 302 5.84 -16.02 17.07
N GLU A 303 6.94 -15.93 16.32
CA GLU A 303 7.44 -14.70 15.69
C GLU A 303 6.52 -14.17 14.58
N ARG A 304 5.67 -15.03 13.99
CA ARG A 304 4.67 -14.65 12.99
C ARG A 304 3.37 -14.10 13.58
N ARG A 305 3.24 -14.01 14.90
CA ARG A 305 2.06 -13.37 15.50
C ARG A 305 2.03 -11.88 15.20
N ILE A 306 0.87 -11.39 14.76
CA ILE A 306 0.66 -9.97 14.44
C ILE A 306 0.83 -9.15 15.72
N GLN A 307 1.80 -8.23 15.71
CA GLN A 307 2.20 -7.43 16.86
C GLN A 307 1.47 -6.07 16.90
N SER A 308 1.09 -5.54 15.74
CA SER A 308 0.36 -4.28 15.63
C SER A 308 -0.47 -4.21 14.35
N ILE A 309 -1.48 -3.35 14.39
CA ILE A 309 -2.30 -2.97 13.25
C ILE A 309 -2.09 -1.49 12.98
N THR A 310 -1.73 -1.14 11.74
CA THR A 310 -1.57 0.25 11.29
C THR A 310 -2.69 0.59 10.32
N LEU A 311 -3.46 1.64 10.63
CA LEU A 311 -4.62 2.07 9.85
C LEU A 311 -4.24 3.19 8.90
N CYS A 312 -4.52 3.01 7.60
CA CYS A 312 -4.38 3.97 6.51
C CYS A 312 -5.74 4.22 5.84
N GLY A 313 -5.77 5.16 4.89
CA GLY A 313 -6.96 5.46 4.12
C GLY A 313 -7.84 6.56 4.72
N GLY A 314 -8.69 7.16 3.90
CA GLY A 314 -9.50 8.32 4.29
C GLY A 314 -10.53 8.04 5.40
N SER A 315 -11.01 6.80 5.49
CA SER A 315 -12.05 6.40 6.46
C SER A 315 -11.52 6.13 7.86
N VAL A 316 -10.19 6.08 8.06
CA VAL A 316 -9.57 5.94 9.40
C VAL A 316 -9.75 7.18 10.28
N ASN A 317 -10.26 8.26 9.70
CA ASN A 317 -10.65 9.47 10.43
C ASN A 317 -11.87 9.26 11.34
N LEU A 318 -12.57 8.12 11.25
CA LEU A 318 -13.62 7.75 12.19
C LEU A 318 -13.05 7.81 13.61
N LYS A 319 -13.60 8.73 14.40
CA LYS A 319 -13.12 8.98 15.76
C LYS A 319 -13.35 7.76 16.64
N GLY A 320 -12.35 7.36 17.42
CA GLY A 320 -12.43 6.19 18.31
C GLY A 320 -12.13 4.85 17.61
N LEU A 321 -11.86 4.83 16.28
CA LEU A 321 -11.63 3.59 15.53
C LEU A 321 -10.38 2.81 16.02
N PRO A 322 -9.20 3.42 16.22
CA PRO A 322 -8.03 2.69 16.71
C PRO A 322 -8.22 2.11 18.10
N GLU A 323 -8.89 2.87 18.97
CA GLU A 323 -9.20 2.47 20.33
C GLU A 323 -10.17 1.28 20.35
N TYR A 324 -11.22 1.34 19.52
CA TYR A 324 -12.17 0.25 19.35
C TYR A 324 -11.49 -1.03 18.86
N PHE A 325 -10.70 -0.96 17.78
CA PHE A 325 -9.99 -2.15 17.27
C PHE A 325 -8.97 -2.69 18.28
N THR A 326 -8.26 -1.82 19.00
CA THR A 326 -7.33 -2.27 20.06
C THR A 326 -8.05 -3.06 21.14
N GLU A 327 -9.25 -2.59 21.56
CA GLU A 327 -10.04 -3.24 22.60
C GLU A 327 -10.59 -4.61 22.14
N VAL A 328 -11.20 -4.65 20.93
CA VAL A 328 -11.91 -5.85 20.49
C VAL A 328 -11.03 -6.91 19.82
N LEU A 329 -9.90 -6.53 19.25
CA LEU A 329 -8.94 -7.45 18.62
C LEU A 329 -7.77 -7.83 19.55
N HIS A 330 -7.63 -7.13 20.69
CA HIS A 330 -6.51 -7.30 21.64
C HIS A 330 -5.13 -7.14 21.00
N ILE A 331 -5.04 -6.33 19.93
CA ILE A 331 -3.81 -6.00 19.21
C ILE A 331 -3.70 -4.47 19.14
N LYS A 332 -2.53 -3.94 19.51
CA LYS A 332 -2.28 -2.50 19.44
C LYS A 332 -2.58 -1.97 18.02
N THR A 333 -3.57 -1.10 17.92
CA THR A 333 -3.99 -0.47 16.66
C THR A 333 -3.73 1.02 16.70
N VAL A 334 -3.10 1.56 15.66
CA VAL A 334 -2.76 2.98 15.55
C VAL A 334 -3.06 3.51 14.16
N ARG A 335 -3.30 4.83 14.03
CA ARG A 335 -3.27 5.49 12.72
C ARG A 335 -1.83 5.64 12.26
N ALA A 336 -1.62 5.51 10.95
CA ALA A 336 -0.32 5.63 10.34
C ALA A 336 0.29 7.04 10.50
N ASP A 337 1.58 7.10 10.74
CA ASP A 337 2.35 8.29 10.38
C ASP A 337 2.85 8.09 8.93
N VAL A 338 2.10 8.62 7.98
CA VAL A 338 2.38 8.42 6.54
C VAL A 338 3.66 9.12 6.07
N TRP A 339 4.19 10.07 6.88
CA TRP A 339 5.37 10.85 6.57
C TRP A 339 6.65 10.33 7.22
N GLN A 340 6.57 9.33 8.12
CA GLN A 340 7.68 8.90 8.98
C GLN A 340 8.97 8.56 8.21
N ASN A 341 8.84 8.04 6.99
CA ASN A 341 9.99 7.68 6.14
C ASN A 341 10.37 8.80 5.14
N ALA A 342 9.55 9.84 5.01
CA ALA A 342 9.83 11.00 4.18
C ALA A 342 10.56 12.10 4.97
N PHE A 343 9.94 12.59 6.05
CA PHE A 343 10.47 13.64 6.91
C PHE A 343 9.79 13.61 8.29
N SER A 344 10.37 14.27 9.26
CA SER A 344 9.74 14.45 10.58
C SER A 344 8.71 15.59 10.52
N VAL A 345 7.48 15.32 10.91
CA VAL A 345 6.42 16.35 11.02
C VAL A 345 6.74 17.42 12.09
N ASN A 346 7.71 17.14 12.99
CA ASN A 346 8.21 18.13 13.94
C ASN A 346 9.19 19.15 13.29
N GLU A 347 9.74 18.83 12.12
CA GLU A 347 10.68 19.67 11.39
C GLU A 347 10.05 20.32 10.15
N VAL A 348 9.09 19.62 9.53
CA VAL A 348 8.42 20.07 8.31
C VAL A 348 6.91 19.90 8.48
N ILE A 349 6.17 20.99 8.33
CA ILE A 349 4.70 20.95 8.28
C ILE A 349 4.30 20.58 6.85
N PRO A 350 3.69 19.39 6.64
CA PRO A 350 3.24 19.02 5.29
C PRO A 350 2.07 19.93 4.87
N PRO A 351 1.97 20.27 3.57
CA PRO A 351 0.88 21.08 3.05
C PRO A 351 -0.46 20.31 2.97
N ILE A 352 -0.41 18.99 3.11
CA ILE A 352 -1.59 18.13 3.22
C ILE A 352 -1.90 17.98 4.70
N ASP A 353 -3.08 18.36 5.13
CA ASP A 353 -3.48 18.20 6.53
C ASP A 353 -3.52 16.73 6.95
N LEU A 354 -3.39 16.49 8.25
CA LEU A 354 -3.25 15.16 8.82
C LEU A 354 -4.37 14.21 8.41
N ARG A 355 -5.62 14.68 8.37
CA ARG A 355 -6.78 13.84 8.05
C ARG A 355 -6.79 13.39 6.60
N HIS A 356 -6.44 14.27 5.67
CA HIS A 356 -6.32 13.94 4.26
C HIS A 356 -5.08 13.09 3.98
N SER A 357 -4.00 13.30 4.72
CA SER A 357 -2.73 12.61 4.48
C SER A 357 -2.82 11.07 4.59
N TYR A 358 -3.71 10.54 5.42
CA TYR A 358 -3.90 9.08 5.55
C TYR A 358 -4.28 8.40 4.23
N GLY A 359 -4.97 9.10 3.34
CA GLY A 359 -5.33 8.60 2.02
C GLY A 359 -4.20 8.67 0.99
N TYR A 360 -3.02 9.21 1.34
CA TYR A 360 -1.87 9.31 0.44
C TYR A 360 -0.77 8.28 0.75
N ALA A 361 -0.98 7.36 1.69
CA ALA A 361 0.03 6.40 2.13
C ALA A 361 0.67 5.64 0.95
N THR A 362 -0.13 5.13 0.02
CA THR A 362 0.33 4.44 -1.19
C THR A 362 1.15 5.35 -2.10
N ALA A 363 0.63 6.53 -2.45
CA ALA A 363 1.33 7.48 -3.33
C ALA A 363 2.66 7.96 -2.72
N ILE A 364 2.70 8.18 -1.38
CA ILE A 364 3.91 8.52 -0.64
C ILE A 364 4.93 7.37 -0.74
N GLY A 365 4.49 6.14 -0.49
CA GLY A 365 5.36 4.96 -0.56
C GLY A 365 5.98 4.76 -1.93
N LEU A 366 5.18 4.90 -2.99
CA LEU A 366 5.66 4.86 -4.38
C LEU A 366 6.70 5.96 -4.67
N ALA A 367 6.46 7.18 -4.17
CA ALA A 367 7.36 8.31 -4.38
C ALA A 367 8.68 8.19 -3.60
N LEU A 368 8.70 7.46 -2.48
CA LEU A 368 9.88 7.24 -1.65
C LEU A 368 10.85 6.20 -2.22
N LYS A 369 10.38 5.32 -3.12
CA LYS A 369 11.24 4.29 -3.71
C LYS A 369 12.31 4.91 -4.60
N LYS A 370 13.54 4.54 -4.32
CA LYS A 370 14.70 4.93 -5.13
C LYS A 370 14.72 4.13 -6.43
N THR A 371 15.08 4.80 -7.53
CA THR A 371 15.45 4.09 -8.76
C THR A 371 16.79 3.40 -8.52
N VAL A 372 16.83 2.08 -8.65
CA VAL A 372 18.06 1.28 -8.49
C VAL A 372 18.86 1.32 -9.78
#